data_ef8d166bc06aa4d48e19d6b60015701a
#
_entry.id   ef8d166bc06aa4d48e19d6b60015701a
#
_cell.length_a   1.000
_cell.length_b   1.000
_cell.length_c   1.000
_cell.angle_alpha   90.00
_cell.angle_beta   90.00
_cell.angle_gamma   90.00
#
_symmetry.space_group_name_H-M   'P 1'
#
loop_
_entity.id
_entity.type
_entity.pdbx_description
1 polymer ?
#
loop_
_entity_poly.entity_id
_entity_poly.type
_entity_poly.pdbx_seq_one_letter_code
_entity_poly.pdbx_strand_id
1 'polypeptide(L)'
;MIKYIRTTPSIILRMNQVNRMSTAISTDLEINQLISAEEERQRCGLELIASENFTSKAVMSCLGSVLTNKYSEGLPGRRYYGGNEVIDKIENICRDRALKCFGLDPVKWGVNVQPYSGSIANLAAYGGVLKPHDRIMGLDLPSGGHLTHGYYTKKKKISATSIYYESMPYCVDNTGYIDYDALEERAKAFMPKLIICGGSAYPRDLDYERFRQIADINNSYLMCDMAHFSGLVATGESRNPFEYCDIVTTTTHKTLRGPRAGMIFFRKELESGMNFSVFPGHQGGPHNNKIAAIATQLREVMTPEFKVYIRQVKENAKQLAISLGHYGYTLSTDGTDNHLLLCNLNPLKITGSKVEMVCDIVHITLNKNSVYGDTSALSPGGIRIGTPALTTRGLMEDDFQIVAKFIDRCIRLALEAQENSPSRKLKDFKMTLQTEKFAKELDAIRRDVNEFASKFPF
;
A
#
# COMPACT_ATOMS: atom_id res chain seq x y z
N MET A 1 21.10 -40.64 45.51
CA MET A 1 19.88 -41.36 45.09
C MET A 1 19.07 -40.41 44.18
N ILE A 2 19.34 -40.43 42.87
CA ILE A 2 18.71 -39.54 41.87
C ILE A 2 17.48 -40.30 41.37
N LYS A 3 16.27 -39.78 41.63
CA LYS A 3 15.03 -40.32 41.12
C LYS A 3 14.84 -39.89 39.65
N TYR A 4 14.97 -40.83 38.73
CA TYR A 4 14.52 -40.69 37.34
C TYR A 4 12.99 -40.54 37.31
N ILE A 5 12.52 -39.36 36.89
CA ILE A 5 11.11 -39.17 36.52
C ILE A 5 10.93 -39.80 35.13
N ARG A 6 10.28 -40.96 35.05
CA ARG A 6 9.82 -41.54 33.79
C ARG A 6 8.72 -40.68 33.23
N THR A 7 9.02 -39.92 32.17
CA THR A 7 7.98 -39.26 31.35
C THR A 7 7.18 -40.35 30.63
N THR A 8 5.89 -40.36 30.87
CA THR A 8 4.97 -41.34 30.29
C THR A 8 4.79 -41.10 28.77
N PRO A 9 4.73 -42.16 27.93
CA PRO A 9 4.57 -42.08 26.46
C PRO A 9 3.32 -41.29 26.01
N SER A 10 2.32 -41.11 26.89
CA SER A 10 1.07 -40.44 26.59
C SER A 10 1.20 -38.92 26.34
N ILE A 11 2.24 -38.25 26.87
CA ILE A 11 2.46 -36.80 26.66
C ILE A 11 3.08 -36.56 25.28
N ILE A 12 4.00 -37.41 24.85
CA ILE A 12 4.66 -37.29 23.53
C ILE A 12 3.65 -37.62 22.39
N LEU A 13 2.74 -38.58 22.59
CA LEU A 13 1.67 -38.88 21.62
C LEU A 13 0.66 -37.70 21.48
N ARG A 14 0.35 -36.99 22.55
CA ARG A 14 -0.52 -35.82 22.46
C ARG A 14 0.15 -34.64 21.75
N MET A 15 1.47 -34.45 21.90
CA MET A 15 2.18 -33.40 21.17
C MET A 15 2.28 -33.71 19.66
N ASN A 16 2.38 -35.01 19.27
CA ASN A 16 2.41 -35.39 17.85
C ASN A 16 1.04 -35.33 17.15
N GLN A 17 -0.07 -35.36 17.87
CA GLN A 17 -1.40 -35.19 17.30
C GLN A 17 -1.75 -33.68 17.04
N VAL A 18 -1.09 -32.76 17.71
CA VAL A 18 -1.28 -31.30 17.48
C VAL A 18 -0.68 -30.86 16.13
N ASN A 19 0.22 -31.64 15.52
CA ASN A 19 0.88 -31.30 14.26
C ASN A 19 0.22 -31.86 12.98
N ARG A 20 -0.91 -32.53 13.06
CA ARG A 20 -1.74 -32.78 11.87
C ARG A 20 -2.62 -31.56 11.68
N MET A 21 -2.36 -30.79 10.61
CA MET A 21 -3.19 -29.67 10.15
C MET A 21 -4.62 -30.16 9.86
N SER A 22 -5.39 -30.39 10.93
CA SER A 22 -6.82 -30.10 10.91
C SER A 22 -6.95 -28.58 10.96
N THR A 23 -8.01 -28.03 10.46
CA THR A 23 -8.54 -26.68 10.71
C THR A 23 -8.62 -26.43 12.23
N ALA A 24 -7.49 -26.44 12.93
CA ALA A 24 -7.39 -26.22 14.35
C ALA A 24 -7.65 -24.73 14.54
N ILE A 25 -8.88 -24.40 14.88
CA ILE A 25 -9.21 -23.18 15.61
C ILE A 25 -8.13 -23.04 16.67
N SER A 26 -7.42 -21.94 16.66
CA SER A 26 -6.44 -21.62 17.70
C SER A 26 -7.04 -21.92 19.06
N THR A 27 -6.31 -22.53 19.97
CA THR A 27 -6.74 -22.73 21.36
C THR A 27 -6.73 -21.42 22.15
N ASP A 28 -6.18 -20.35 21.57
CA ASP A 28 -6.16 -19.01 22.13
C ASP A 28 -7.50 -18.31 21.84
N LEU A 29 -8.41 -18.40 22.81
CA LEU A 29 -9.75 -17.86 22.71
C LEU A 29 -9.78 -16.33 22.58
N GLU A 30 -8.85 -15.64 23.25
CA GLU A 30 -8.76 -14.17 23.20
C GLU A 30 -8.39 -13.69 21.80
N ILE A 31 -7.35 -14.26 21.20
CA ILE A 31 -6.96 -13.93 19.83
C ILE A 31 -8.04 -14.31 18.82
N ASN A 32 -8.71 -15.45 18.99
CA ASN A 32 -9.80 -15.86 18.10
C ASN A 32 -10.98 -14.87 18.14
N GLN A 33 -11.36 -14.38 19.33
CA GLN A 33 -12.40 -13.37 19.46
C GLN A 33 -12.04 -12.08 18.75
N LEU A 34 -10.78 -11.63 18.85
CA LEU A 34 -10.30 -10.42 18.16
C LEU A 34 -10.26 -10.60 16.65
N ILE A 35 -9.84 -11.77 16.15
CA ILE A 35 -9.88 -12.09 14.72
C ILE A 35 -11.33 -12.05 14.21
N SER A 36 -12.26 -12.67 14.94
CA SER A 36 -13.68 -12.65 14.56
C SER A 36 -14.29 -11.25 14.61
N ALA A 37 -13.88 -10.42 15.57
CA ALA A 37 -14.31 -9.02 15.66
C ALA A 37 -13.79 -8.19 14.48
N GLU A 38 -12.54 -8.42 14.06
CA GLU A 38 -11.96 -7.75 12.89
C GLU A 38 -12.61 -8.22 11.58
N GLU A 39 -12.92 -9.51 11.45
CA GLU A 39 -13.69 -10.05 10.31
C GLU A 39 -15.07 -9.40 10.20
N GLU A 40 -15.78 -9.27 11.32
CA GLU A 40 -17.08 -8.59 11.38
C GLU A 40 -16.95 -7.10 11.02
N ARG A 41 -15.93 -6.41 11.53
CA ARG A 41 -15.67 -5.02 11.20
C ARG A 41 -15.47 -4.82 9.67
N GLN A 42 -14.64 -5.66 9.06
CA GLN A 42 -14.38 -5.62 7.62
C GLN A 42 -15.63 -5.98 6.81
N ARG A 43 -16.44 -6.93 7.27
CA ARG A 43 -17.66 -7.37 6.59
C ARG A 43 -18.75 -6.30 6.61
N CYS A 44 -18.92 -5.61 7.73
CA CYS A 44 -19.99 -4.62 7.95
C CYS A 44 -19.57 -3.19 7.60
N GLY A 45 -18.28 -2.95 7.32
CA GLY A 45 -17.75 -1.63 7.00
C GLY A 45 -17.52 -1.40 5.50
N LEU A 46 -17.21 -0.14 5.17
CA LEU A 46 -16.80 0.30 3.84
C LEU A 46 -15.30 0.63 3.89
N GLU A 47 -14.44 -0.29 3.43
CA GLU A 47 -12.99 -0.14 3.40
C GLU A 47 -12.56 0.67 2.18
N LEU A 48 -12.24 1.94 2.39
CA LEU A 48 -11.85 2.91 1.35
C LEU A 48 -10.39 3.38 1.49
N ILE A 49 -9.59 2.71 2.32
CA ILE A 49 -8.14 2.95 2.37
C ILE A 49 -7.52 2.49 1.04
N ALA A 50 -6.94 3.40 0.27
CA ALA A 50 -6.40 3.12 -1.07
C ALA A 50 -5.27 2.06 -1.09
N SER A 51 -4.64 1.80 0.04
CA SER A 51 -3.56 0.82 0.21
C SER A 51 -4.01 -0.52 0.79
N GLU A 52 -5.31 -0.75 0.95
CA GLU A 52 -5.90 -2.00 1.43
C GLU A 52 -6.64 -2.74 0.33
N ASN A 53 -6.74 -4.06 0.51
CA ASN A 53 -7.49 -4.94 -0.37
C ASN A 53 -7.81 -6.26 0.36
N PHE A 54 -8.75 -7.02 -0.17
CA PHE A 54 -9.09 -8.35 0.32
C PHE A 54 -8.42 -9.41 -0.56
N THR A 55 -7.47 -10.15 0.04
CA THR A 55 -6.75 -11.20 -0.67
C THR A 55 -7.54 -12.51 -0.73
N SER A 56 -7.20 -13.40 -1.67
CA SER A 56 -7.89 -14.66 -1.85
C SER A 56 -7.60 -15.69 -0.74
N LYS A 57 -8.53 -16.63 -0.53
CA LYS A 57 -8.34 -17.77 0.37
C LYS A 57 -7.13 -18.62 -0.01
N ALA A 58 -6.78 -18.73 -1.30
CA ALA A 58 -5.61 -19.42 -1.79
C ALA A 58 -4.30 -18.76 -1.30
N VAL A 59 -4.24 -17.43 -1.32
CA VAL A 59 -3.12 -16.66 -0.77
C VAL A 59 -3.02 -16.85 0.75
N MET A 60 -4.14 -16.77 1.48
CA MET A 60 -4.17 -16.98 2.93
C MET A 60 -3.74 -18.40 3.32
N SER A 61 -4.09 -19.41 2.54
CA SER A 61 -3.65 -20.80 2.77
C SER A 61 -2.13 -20.97 2.65
N CYS A 62 -1.46 -20.24 1.75
CA CYS A 62 -0.01 -20.22 1.68
C CYS A 62 0.60 -19.59 2.94
N LEU A 63 0.03 -18.51 3.45
CA LEU A 63 0.52 -17.81 4.64
C LEU A 63 0.48 -18.69 5.90
N GLY A 64 -0.55 -19.52 6.05
CA GLY A 64 -0.72 -20.47 7.14
C GLY A 64 -0.04 -21.83 6.93
N SER A 65 0.82 -21.98 5.92
CA SER A 65 1.44 -23.25 5.58
C SER A 65 2.70 -23.56 6.39
N VAL A 66 3.18 -24.82 6.28
CA VAL A 66 4.44 -25.30 6.90
C VAL A 66 5.69 -24.57 6.39
N LEU A 67 5.57 -23.79 5.31
CA LEU A 67 6.66 -22.95 4.79
C LEU A 67 7.15 -21.91 5.80
N THR A 68 6.33 -21.58 6.80
CA THR A 68 6.69 -20.73 7.95
C THR A 68 7.90 -21.31 8.72
N ASN A 69 8.11 -22.62 8.73
CA ASN A 69 9.12 -23.28 9.55
C ASN A 69 10.53 -23.23 8.94
N LYS A 70 10.67 -22.96 7.63
CA LYS A 70 11.94 -23.18 6.92
C LYS A 70 12.78 -21.92 6.82
N TYR A 71 14.06 -22.06 7.14
CA TYR A 71 15.10 -21.03 7.02
C TYR A 71 15.85 -21.17 5.67
N SER A 72 15.98 -20.08 4.89
CA SER A 72 16.50 -20.13 3.52
C SER A 72 17.31 -18.90 3.13
N GLU A 73 18.25 -18.47 3.97
CA GLU A 73 19.18 -17.38 3.65
C GLU A 73 19.95 -17.65 2.37
N GLY A 74 20.16 -16.62 1.57
CA GLY A 74 20.78 -16.69 0.24
C GLY A 74 19.75 -16.78 -0.90
N LEU A 75 20.18 -17.18 -2.06
CA LEU A 75 19.39 -17.30 -3.28
C LEU A 75 19.19 -18.77 -3.65
N PRO A 76 18.19 -19.11 -4.51
CA PRO A 76 18.05 -20.45 -5.05
C PRO A 76 19.37 -20.99 -5.62
N GLY A 77 19.71 -22.21 -5.23
CA GLY A 77 20.98 -22.86 -5.59
C GLY A 77 22.22 -22.37 -4.84
N ARG A 78 22.11 -21.31 -4.00
CA ARG A 78 23.22 -20.72 -3.21
C ARG A 78 22.74 -20.37 -1.80
N ARG A 79 22.18 -21.37 -1.08
CA ARG A 79 21.66 -21.19 0.28
C ARG A 79 22.75 -21.44 1.33
N TYR A 80 22.64 -20.73 2.46
CA TYR A 80 23.50 -21.01 3.63
C TYR A 80 23.14 -22.33 4.32
N TYR A 81 21.88 -22.76 4.25
CA TYR A 81 21.37 -23.94 4.93
C TYR A 81 20.93 -25.01 3.93
N GLY A 82 21.00 -26.28 4.34
CA GLY A 82 20.49 -27.43 3.57
C GLY A 82 18.96 -27.56 3.62
N GLY A 83 18.43 -28.53 2.83
CA GLY A 83 16.99 -28.84 2.80
C GLY A 83 16.14 -27.79 2.12
N ASN A 84 16.68 -27.11 1.10
CA ASN A 84 16.02 -26.00 0.40
C ASN A 84 15.56 -26.35 -1.03
N GLU A 85 15.60 -27.61 -1.43
CA GLU A 85 15.28 -28.03 -2.81
C GLU A 85 13.85 -27.67 -3.22
N VAL A 86 12.91 -27.76 -2.28
CA VAL A 86 11.50 -27.38 -2.49
C VAL A 86 11.35 -25.85 -2.43
N ILE A 87 12.04 -25.22 -1.50
CA ILE A 87 12.01 -23.75 -1.33
C ILE A 87 12.58 -23.07 -2.58
N ASP A 88 13.66 -23.59 -3.14
CA ASP A 88 14.26 -23.07 -4.37
C ASP A 88 13.28 -23.11 -5.55
N LYS A 89 12.53 -24.20 -5.67
CA LYS A 89 11.48 -24.33 -6.69
C LYS A 89 10.37 -23.29 -6.48
N ILE A 90 9.92 -23.07 -5.25
CA ILE A 90 8.89 -22.07 -4.92
C ILE A 90 9.37 -20.66 -5.26
N GLU A 91 10.59 -20.32 -4.84
CA GLU A 91 11.13 -18.98 -5.11
C GLU A 91 11.37 -18.75 -6.60
N ASN A 92 11.87 -19.74 -7.34
CA ASN A 92 12.03 -19.64 -8.79
C ASN A 92 10.68 -19.49 -9.50
N ILE A 93 9.64 -20.25 -9.14
CA ILE A 93 8.27 -20.06 -9.64
C ILE A 93 7.78 -18.64 -9.37
N CYS A 94 8.05 -18.11 -8.20
CA CYS A 94 7.66 -16.74 -7.84
C CYS A 94 8.36 -15.70 -8.74
N ARG A 95 9.68 -15.83 -8.93
CA ARG A 95 10.48 -14.95 -9.79
C ARG A 95 10.04 -15.03 -11.25
N ASP A 96 9.83 -16.22 -11.79
CA ASP A 96 9.37 -16.42 -13.18
C ASP A 96 7.99 -15.81 -13.39
N ARG A 97 7.06 -16.02 -12.43
CA ARG A 97 5.72 -15.42 -12.49
C ARG A 97 5.77 -13.90 -12.37
N ALA A 98 6.65 -13.35 -11.54
CA ALA A 98 6.83 -11.92 -11.41
C ALA A 98 7.29 -11.28 -12.72
N LEU A 99 8.32 -11.83 -13.37
CA LEU A 99 8.77 -11.34 -14.67
C LEU A 99 7.69 -11.48 -15.74
N LYS A 100 7.02 -12.64 -15.81
CA LYS A 100 5.93 -12.90 -16.77
C LYS A 100 4.74 -11.97 -16.57
N CYS A 101 4.35 -11.72 -15.33
CA CYS A 101 3.22 -10.88 -14.98
C CYS A 101 3.35 -9.45 -15.52
N PHE A 102 4.57 -8.94 -15.58
CA PHE A 102 4.87 -7.60 -16.10
C PHE A 102 5.46 -7.62 -17.51
N GLY A 103 5.45 -8.77 -18.21
CA GLY A 103 5.93 -8.90 -19.58
C GLY A 103 7.43 -8.66 -19.76
N LEU A 104 8.24 -9.00 -18.75
CA LEU A 104 9.67 -8.70 -18.72
C LEU A 104 10.52 -9.83 -19.28
N ASP A 105 11.47 -9.48 -20.12
CA ASP A 105 12.50 -10.39 -20.65
C ASP A 105 13.51 -10.75 -19.55
N PRO A 106 13.66 -12.02 -19.14
CA PRO A 106 14.58 -12.44 -18.09
C PRO A 106 16.06 -12.24 -18.44
N VAL A 107 16.40 -12.01 -19.72
CA VAL A 107 17.75 -11.63 -20.14
C VAL A 107 18.08 -10.18 -19.75
N LYS A 108 17.06 -9.30 -19.79
CA LYS A 108 17.21 -7.87 -19.51
C LYS A 108 16.87 -7.49 -18.09
N TRP A 109 16.01 -8.27 -17.42
CA TRP A 109 15.47 -7.96 -16.11
C TRP A 109 15.72 -9.08 -15.10
N GLY A 110 16.06 -8.70 -13.88
CA GLY A 110 16.04 -9.55 -12.70
C GLY A 110 14.92 -9.14 -11.74
N VAL A 111 14.58 -10.03 -10.82
CA VAL A 111 13.66 -9.75 -9.73
C VAL A 111 14.12 -10.40 -8.43
N ASN A 112 14.05 -9.66 -7.33
CA ASN A 112 14.19 -10.20 -5.98
C ASN A 112 12.82 -10.15 -5.30
N VAL A 113 12.33 -11.31 -4.85
CA VAL A 113 11.00 -11.51 -4.24
C VAL A 113 11.08 -11.69 -2.72
N GLN A 114 12.24 -11.46 -2.13
CA GLN A 114 12.50 -11.66 -0.69
C GLN A 114 12.19 -10.44 0.22
N PRO A 115 12.03 -9.19 -0.26
CA PRO A 115 11.75 -8.07 0.63
C PRO A 115 10.50 -8.28 1.49
N TYR A 116 10.64 -8.04 2.81
CA TYR A 116 9.55 -8.25 3.76
C TYR A 116 8.39 -7.27 3.59
N SER A 117 8.67 -6.08 3.06
CA SER A 117 7.68 -5.01 2.83
C SER A 117 8.22 -3.97 1.84
N GLY A 118 7.37 -3.01 1.43
CA GLY A 118 7.74 -1.95 0.49
C GLY A 118 8.86 -1.04 1.01
N SER A 119 8.84 -0.66 2.27
CA SER A 119 9.88 0.21 2.84
C SER A 119 11.27 -0.43 2.80
N ILE A 120 11.34 -1.74 3.10
CA ILE A 120 12.59 -2.50 3.02
C ILE A 120 12.99 -2.72 1.56
N ALA A 121 12.03 -2.97 0.65
CA ALA A 121 12.31 -3.06 -0.78
C ALA A 121 12.96 -1.79 -1.31
N ASN A 122 12.41 -0.61 -0.96
CA ASN A 122 12.99 0.67 -1.36
C ASN A 122 14.38 0.89 -0.76
N LEU A 123 14.56 0.66 0.54
CA LEU A 123 15.86 0.85 1.18
C LEU A 123 16.93 -0.09 0.59
N ALA A 124 16.57 -1.36 0.34
CA ALA A 124 17.45 -2.32 -0.31
C ALA A 124 17.77 -1.93 -1.77
N ALA A 125 16.79 -1.41 -2.51
CA ALA A 125 17.03 -0.90 -3.86
C ALA A 125 18.04 0.25 -3.87
N TYR A 126 17.92 1.19 -2.92
CA TYR A 126 18.91 2.27 -2.76
C TYR A 126 20.30 1.72 -2.44
N GLY A 127 20.41 0.83 -1.44
CA GLY A 127 21.68 0.23 -1.05
C GLY A 127 22.34 -0.60 -2.15
N GLY A 128 21.57 -1.03 -3.16
CA GLY A 128 22.08 -1.75 -4.33
C GLY A 128 22.83 -0.87 -5.35
N VAL A 129 22.58 0.45 -5.36
CA VAL A 129 23.16 1.38 -6.35
C VAL A 129 23.77 2.63 -5.75
N LEU A 130 23.54 2.92 -4.48
CA LEU A 130 23.99 4.14 -3.81
C LEU A 130 24.95 3.82 -2.65
N LYS A 131 25.75 4.81 -2.30
CA LYS A 131 26.56 4.86 -1.08
C LYS A 131 25.91 5.84 -0.09
N PRO A 132 26.19 5.72 1.24
CA PRO A 132 25.78 6.73 2.20
C PRO A 132 26.13 8.15 1.73
N HIS A 133 25.21 9.10 1.99
CA HIS A 133 25.30 10.49 1.56
C HIS A 133 25.16 10.76 0.05
N ASP A 134 24.94 9.74 -0.78
CA ASP A 134 24.55 10.00 -2.16
C ASP A 134 23.19 10.74 -2.21
N ARG A 135 23.04 11.58 -3.24
CA ARG A 135 21.87 12.47 -3.40
C ARG A 135 20.73 11.76 -4.11
N ILE A 136 19.54 11.91 -3.57
CA ILE A 136 18.31 11.36 -4.12
C ILE A 136 17.22 12.43 -4.25
N MET A 137 16.33 12.27 -5.22
CA MET A 137 15.12 13.08 -5.35
C MET A 137 13.88 12.19 -5.44
N GLY A 138 12.82 12.55 -4.72
CA GLY A 138 11.55 11.85 -4.71
C GLY A 138 10.39 12.81 -4.49
N LEU A 139 9.16 12.39 -4.79
CA LEU A 139 7.97 13.20 -4.56
C LEU A 139 7.81 13.49 -3.06
N ASP A 140 7.56 14.75 -2.71
CA ASP A 140 7.32 15.18 -1.34
C ASP A 140 6.11 14.48 -0.71
N LEU A 141 6.18 14.19 0.59
CA LEU A 141 5.09 13.50 1.31
C LEU A 141 3.75 14.27 1.22
N PRO A 142 3.69 15.61 1.45
CA PRO A 142 2.47 16.38 1.25
C PRO A 142 1.94 16.36 -0.18
N SER A 143 2.81 16.18 -1.17
CA SER A 143 2.45 16.05 -2.60
C SER A 143 2.04 14.62 -3.00
N GLY A 144 2.02 13.68 -2.07
CA GLY A 144 1.61 12.29 -2.30
C GLY A 144 2.76 11.29 -2.40
N GLY A 145 4.01 11.66 -2.13
CA GLY A 145 5.14 10.75 -2.06
C GLY A 145 5.06 9.77 -0.88
N HIS A 146 5.97 8.80 -0.85
CA HIS A 146 6.07 7.87 0.27
C HIS A 146 7.17 8.31 1.25
N LEU A 147 7.04 7.95 2.54
CA LEU A 147 8.06 8.26 3.56
C LEU A 147 9.47 7.84 3.14
N THR A 148 9.60 6.68 2.48
CA THR A 148 10.90 6.16 2.03
C THR A 148 11.47 6.86 0.81
N HIS A 149 10.77 7.84 0.22
CA HIS A 149 11.31 8.68 -0.85
C HIS A 149 12.20 9.82 -0.33
N GLY A 150 12.65 9.73 0.93
CA GLY A 150 13.58 10.66 1.53
C GLY A 150 12.92 11.74 2.40
N TYR A 151 11.70 11.50 2.91
CA TYR A 151 10.97 12.49 3.68
C TYR A 151 11.69 12.94 4.96
N TYR A 152 11.78 14.24 5.14
CA TYR A 152 12.27 14.89 6.34
C TYR A 152 11.50 16.20 6.62
N THR A 153 11.62 16.71 7.82
CA THR A 153 11.10 18.02 8.23
C THR A 153 12.26 18.94 8.57
N LYS A 154 12.01 20.25 8.67
CA LYS A 154 13.03 21.23 9.12
C LYS A 154 13.66 20.87 10.47
N LYS A 155 12.93 20.10 11.30
CA LYS A 155 13.36 19.75 12.67
C LYS A 155 13.96 18.35 12.79
N LYS A 156 13.62 17.42 11.86
CA LYS A 156 13.99 16.01 12.00
C LYS A 156 14.02 15.28 10.66
N LYS A 157 15.03 14.46 10.47
CA LYS A 157 15.06 13.40 9.43
C LYS A 157 14.12 12.27 9.89
N ILE A 158 13.09 11.96 9.09
CA ILE A 158 11.98 11.06 9.51
C ILE A 158 12.22 9.63 9.02
N SER A 159 12.45 9.44 7.73
CA SER A 159 12.70 8.10 7.17
C SER A 159 14.19 7.72 7.29
N ALA A 160 14.47 6.43 7.39
CA ALA A 160 15.84 5.92 7.30
C ALA A 160 16.54 6.42 6.02
N THR A 161 15.81 6.47 4.91
CA THR A 161 16.29 7.00 3.64
C THR A 161 16.84 8.42 3.78
N SER A 162 16.12 9.31 4.48
CA SER A 162 16.58 10.67 4.71
C SER A 162 17.75 10.76 5.71
N ILE A 163 18.01 9.71 6.48
CA ILE A 163 19.15 9.64 7.40
C ILE A 163 20.43 9.26 6.64
N TYR A 164 20.34 8.24 5.79
CA TYR A 164 21.50 7.69 5.09
C TYR A 164 21.84 8.42 3.78
N TYR A 165 20.87 9.09 3.14
CA TYR A 165 21.03 9.77 1.86
C TYR A 165 20.66 11.25 1.98
N GLU A 166 21.28 12.08 1.13
CA GLU A 166 20.89 13.49 1.04
C GLU A 166 19.70 13.59 0.09
N SER A 167 18.54 13.98 0.62
CA SER A 167 17.31 14.02 -0.15
C SER A 167 16.84 15.44 -0.43
N MET A 168 16.42 15.72 -1.66
CA MET A 168 15.74 16.92 -2.08
C MET A 168 14.40 16.53 -2.73
N PRO A 169 13.25 16.95 -2.17
CA PRO A 169 11.97 16.60 -2.75
C PRO A 169 11.64 17.44 -3.98
N TYR A 170 10.84 16.88 -4.89
CA TYR A 170 10.06 17.62 -5.86
C TYR A 170 8.58 17.59 -5.45
N CYS A 171 7.78 18.52 -5.97
CA CYS A 171 6.44 18.77 -5.50
C CYS A 171 5.44 18.81 -6.66
N VAL A 172 4.16 18.82 -6.32
CA VAL A 172 3.07 19.18 -7.23
C VAL A 172 2.91 20.70 -7.27
N ASP A 173 2.34 21.21 -8.35
CA ASP A 173 1.94 22.59 -8.52
C ASP A 173 0.57 22.89 -7.84
N ASN A 174 0.04 24.09 -8.05
CA ASN A 174 -1.24 24.52 -7.49
C ASN A 174 -2.47 23.80 -8.08
N THR A 175 -2.31 23.09 -9.18
CA THR A 175 -3.35 22.24 -9.78
C THR A 175 -3.29 20.80 -9.26
N GLY A 176 -2.26 20.46 -8.51
CA GLY A 176 -2.02 19.13 -7.96
C GLY A 176 -1.23 18.19 -8.89
N TYR A 177 -0.77 18.69 -10.05
CA TYR A 177 0.09 17.91 -10.96
C TYR A 177 1.56 18.09 -10.61
N ILE A 178 2.39 17.09 -10.94
CA ILE A 178 3.84 17.16 -10.80
C ILE A 178 4.39 18.24 -11.74
N ASP A 179 5.14 19.17 -11.17
CA ASP A 179 5.84 20.20 -11.92
C ASP A 179 7.19 19.64 -12.45
N TYR A 180 7.15 19.11 -13.67
CA TYR A 180 8.31 18.49 -14.29
C TYR A 180 9.43 19.48 -14.65
N ASP A 181 9.09 20.73 -14.95
CA ASP A 181 10.07 21.76 -15.29
C ASP A 181 10.82 22.21 -14.03
N ALA A 182 10.10 22.46 -12.95
CA ALA A 182 10.72 22.73 -11.66
C ALA A 182 11.53 21.53 -11.13
N LEU A 183 11.11 20.28 -11.41
CA LEU A 183 11.88 19.08 -11.12
C LEU A 183 13.20 19.08 -11.90
N GLU A 184 13.19 19.36 -13.20
CA GLU A 184 14.39 19.39 -14.03
C GLU A 184 15.39 20.44 -13.55
N GLU A 185 14.94 21.66 -13.28
CA GLU A 185 15.80 22.73 -12.77
C GLU A 185 16.44 22.37 -11.43
N ARG A 186 15.64 21.80 -10.51
CA ARG A 186 16.16 21.34 -9.22
C ARG A 186 17.13 20.19 -9.37
N ALA A 187 16.85 19.24 -10.26
CA ALA A 187 17.73 18.10 -10.52
C ALA A 187 19.09 18.55 -11.09
N LYS A 188 19.11 19.51 -12.02
CA LYS A 188 20.35 20.10 -12.56
C LYS A 188 21.19 20.77 -11.46
N ALA A 189 20.55 21.48 -10.52
CA ALA A 189 21.25 22.14 -9.42
C ALA A 189 21.73 21.15 -8.35
N PHE A 190 20.91 20.15 -8.01
CA PHE A 190 21.18 19.19 -6.94
C PHE A 190 22.03 18.01 -7.40
N MET A 191 21.99 17.64 -8.68
CA MET A 191 22.70 16.52 -9.30
C MET A 191 22.49 15.20 -8.51
N PRO A 192 21.25 14.69 -8.42
CA PRO A 192 20.97 13.43 -7.72
C PRO A 192 21.63 12.25 -8.44
N LYS A 193 21.96 11.20 -7.72
CA LYS A 193 22.34 9.90 -8.31
C LYS A 193 21.14 9.01 -8.59
N LEU A 194 20.02 9.28 -7.92
CA LEU A 194 18.76 8.54 -8.09
C LEU A 194 17.60 9.51 -8.07
N ILE A 195 16.72 9.39 -9.07
CA ILE A 195 15.41 10.03 -9.10
C ILE A 195 14.35 8.94 -8.89
N ILE A 196 13.44 9.20 -7.95
CA ILE A 196 12.37 8.26 -7.57
C ILE A 196 11.06 8.84 -8.09
N CYS A 197 10.38 8.14 -8.99
CA CYS A 197 9.01 8.40 -9.38
C CYS A 197 8.05 7.41 -8.71
N GLY A 198 6.77 7.75 -8.66
CA GLY A 198 5.77 6.98 -7.92
C GLY A 198 5.27 7.71 -6.69
N GLY A 199 4.17 7.26 -6.14
CA GLY A 199 3.54 7.92 -5.02
C GLY A 199 2.49 7.09 -4.32
N SER A 200 2.14 7.51 -3.09
CA SER A 200 1.12 6.89 -2.25
C SER A 200 -0.24 7.57 -2.36
N ALA A 201 -0.27 8.82 -2.85
CA ALA A 201 -1.47 9.65 -2.90
C ALA A 201 -1.44 10.60 -4.11
N TYR A 202 -1.02 10.11 -5.25
CA TYR A 202 -1.04 10.83 -6.51
C TYR A 202 -2.08 10.21 -7.44
N PRO A 203 -3.16 10.93 -7.80
CA PRO A 203 -4.31 10.35 -8.50
C PRO A 203 -4.16 10.28 -10.02
N ARG A 204 -3.03 10.66 -10.59
CA ARG A 204 -2.79 10.71 -12.04
C ARG A 204 -1.69 9.75 -12.49
N ASP A 205 -1.69 9.43 -13.76
CA ASP A 205 -0.59 8.70 -14.38
C ASP A 205 0.68 9.55 -14.41
N LEU A 206 1.83 8.89 -14.37
CA LEU A 206 3.16 9.52 -14.37
C LEU A 206 3.71 9.62 -15.80
N ASP A 207 4.39 10.70 -16.10
CA ASP A 207 5.13 10.86 -17.35
C ASP A 207 6.55 10.29 -17.19
N TYR A 208 6.67 8.97 -17.39
CA TYR A 208 7.95 8.26 -17.25
C TYR A 208 8.99 8.70 -18.29
N GLU A 209 8.56 9.10 -19.48
CA GLU A 209 9.46 9.61 -20.52
C GLU A 209 10.13 10.90 -20.07
N ARG A 210 9.35 11.83 -19.51
CA ARG A 210 9.86 13.08 -18.96
C ARG A 210 10.80 12.83 -17.77
N PHE A 211 10.44 11.91 -16.86
CA PHE A 211 11.34 11.48 -15.78
C PHE A 211 12.67 10.91 -16.32
N ARG A 212 12.62 10.09 -17.39
CA ARG A 212 13.83 9.50 -17.99
C ARG A 212 14.74 10.58 -18.57
N GLN A 213 14.17 11.53 -19.33
CA GLN A 213 14.92 12.67 -19.87
C GLN A 213 15.65 13.44 -18.75
N ILE A 214 14.96 13.74 -17.65
CA ILE A 214 15.54 14.45 -16.51
C ILE A 214 16.66 13.61 -15.85
N ALA A 215 16.46 12.32 -15.72
CA ALA A 215 17.47 11.43 -15.14
C ALA A 215 18.71 11.31 -16.03
N ASP A 216 18.54 11.25 -17.36
CA ASP A 216 19.64 11.17 -18.31
C ASP A 216 20.51 12.44 -18.32
N ILE A 217 19.90 13.63 -18.25
CA ILE A 217 20.61 14.90 -18.14
C ILE A 217 21.55 14.92 -16.92
N ASN A 218 21.13 14.25 -15.83
CA ASN A 218 21.87 14.22 -14.57
C ASN A 218 22.75 12.96 -14.41
N ASN A 219 22.77 12.07 -15.38
CA ASN A 219 23.38 10.74 -15.26
C ASN A 219 22.92 9.99 -14.00
N SER A 220 21.60 10.04 -13.73
CA SER A 220 20.95 9.46 -12.57
C SER A 220 20.29 8.13 -12.90
N TYR A 221 20.27 7.21 -11.95
CA TYR A 221 19.30 6.10 -12.01
C TYR A 221 17.88 6.64 -11.91
N LEU A 222 16.95 6.00 -12.62
CA LEU A 222 15.53 6.25 -12.48
C LEU A 222 14.86 5.03 -11.82
N MET A 223 14.24 5.23 -10.67
CA MET A 223 13.49 4.19 -9.96
C MET A 223 12.03 4.56 -9.88
N CYS A 224 11.15 3.58 -10.18
CA CYS A 224 9.71 3.71 -9.94
C CYS A 224 9.28 2.89 -8.72
N ASP A 225 8.67 3.53 -7.74
CA ASP A 225 7.88 2.85 -6.71
C ASP A 225 6.42 2.77 -7.18
N MET A 226 6.05 1.63 -7.80
CA MET A 226 4.70 1.39 -8.31
C MET A 226 3.79 0.70 -7.29
N ALA A 227 4.12 0.72 -6.01
CA ALA A 227 3.42 -0.04 -4.96
C ALA A 227 1.90 0.17 -4.99
N HIS A 228 1.43 1.39 -5.21
CA HIS A 228 0.00 1.69 -5.22
C HIS A 228 -0.72 1.19 -6.48
N PHE A 229 -0.08 1.24 -7.64
CA PHE A 229 -0.72 1.00 -8.92
C PHE A 229 -0.16 -0.24 -9.68
N SER A 230 0.59 -1.10 -9.00
CA SER A 230 1.20 -2.30 -9.62
C SER A 230 0.18 -3.24 -10.28
N GLY A 231 -1.03 -3.36 -9.73
CA GLY A 231 -2.10 -4.12 -10.37
C GLY A 231 -2.55 -3.51 -11.71
N LEU A 232 -2.57 -2.17 -11.80
CA LEU A 232 -2.91 -1.45 -13.02
C LEU A 232 -1.81 -1.64 -14.08
N VAL A 233 -0.54 -1.55 -13.67
CA VAL A 233 0.60 -1.81 -14.57
C VAL A 233 0.58 -3.24 -15.09
N ALA A 234 0.36 -4.23 -14.22
CA ALA A 234 0.35 -5.64 -14.58
C ALA A 234 -0.74 -6.00 -15.62
N THR A 235 -1.84 -5.24 -15.64
CA THR A 235 -2.97 -5.47 -16.56
C THR A 235 -2.97 -4.55 -17.78
N GLY A 236 -2.01 -3.63 -17.87
CA GLY A 236 -1.93 -2.62 -18.94
C GLY A 236 -2.97 -1.51 -18.81
N GLU A 237 -3.49 -1.27 -17.60
CA GLU A 237 -4.49 -0.22 -17.33
C GLU A 237 -3.84 1.09 -16.80
N SER A 238 -2.51 1.15 -16.70
CA SER A 238 -1.68 2.33 -16.45
C SER A 238 -0.42 2.26 -17.29
N ARG A 239 0.26 3.41 -17.47
CA ARG A 239 1.53 3.49 -18.18
C ARG A 239 2.58 2.54 -17.59
N ASN A 240 3.46 2.01 -18.44
CA ASN A 240 4.45 1.00 -18.06
C ASN A 240 5.78 1.65 -17.63
N PRO A 241 6.18 1.56 -16.33
CA PRO A 241 7.46 2.11 -15.87
C PRO A 241 8.68 1.35 -16.37
N PHE A 242 8.53 0.06 -16.73
CA PHE A 242 9.64 -0.80 -17.11
C PHE A 242 10.34 -0.40 -18.43
N GLU A 243 9.68 0.41 -19.25
CA GLU A 243 10.25 0.93 -20.48
C GLU A 243 11.35 1.97 -20.20
N TYR A 244 11.21 2.73 -19.12
CA TYR A 244 12.01 3.92 -18.82
C TYR A 244 12.91 3.78 -17.58
N CYS A 245 12.51 2.94 -16.61
CA CYS A 245 13.19 2.84 -15.33
C CYS A 245 14.33 1.80 -15.33
N ASP A 246 15.31 2.02 -14.46
CA ASP A 246 16.40 1.09 -14.19
C ASP A 246 16.01 0.10 -13.08
N ILE A 247 15.21 0.58 -12.13
CA ILE A 247 14.73 -0.16 -10.96
C ILE A 247 13.23 0.10 -10.81
N VAL A 248 12.46 -0.95 -10.48
CA VAL A 248 11.05 -0.81 -10.14
C VAL A 248 10.76 -1.59 -8.87
N THR A 249 10.22 -0.92 -7.86
CA THR A 249 9.80 -1.56 -6.61
C THR A 249 8.29 -1.62 -6.49
N THR A 250 7.80 -2.58 -5.75
CA THR A 250 6.36 -2.67 -5.43
C THR A 250 6.11 -3.35 -4.11
N THR A 251 4.95 -3.07 -3.54
CA THR A 251 4.29 -3.96 -2.58
C THR A 251 3.36 -4.91 -3.31
N THR A 252 3.00 -6.02 -2.66
CA THR A 252 2.18 -7.06 -3.28
C THR A 252 0.72 -7.07 -2.83
N HIS A 253 0.35 -6.22 -1.85
CA HIS A 253 -0.92 -6.29 -1.11
C HIS A 253 -1.94 -5.17 -1.39
N LYS A 254 -1.63 -4.22 -2.30
CA LYS A 254 -2.52 -3.11 -2.65
C LYS A 254 -3.37 -3.45 -3.89
N THR A 255 -3.21 -2.75 -4.99
CA THR A 255 -3.92 -3.09 -6.23
C THR A 255 -3.57 -4.47 -6.78
N LEU A 256 -2.38 -5.00 -6.46
CA LEU A 256 -1.99 -6.38 -6.81
C LEU A 256 -2.73 -7.46 -6.00
N ARG A 257 -3.41 -7.10 -4.90
CA ARG A 257 -4.31 -7.94 -4.09
C ARG A 257 -3.69 -9.19 -3.45
N GLY A 258 -2.37 -9.20 -3.24
CA GLY A 258 -1.63 -10.34 -2.68
C GLY A 258 -1.32 -10.22 -1.17
N PRO A 259 -0.36 -11.00 -0.68
CA PRO A 259 0.10 -10.93 0.72
C PRO A 259 0.89 -9.64 0.98
N ARG A 260 1.07 -9.28 2.24
CA ARG A 260 1.89 -8.12 2.62
C ARG A 260 3.38 -8.45 2.52
N ALA A 261 3.98 -8.05 1.42
CA ALA A 261 5.40 -8.20 1.09
C ALA A 261 5.84 -7.13 0.07
N GLY A 262 7.07 -7.22 -0.45
CA GLY A 262 7.59 -6.37 -1.51
C GLY A 262 8.38 -7.17 -2.54
N MET A 263 8.61 -6.55 -3.70
CA MET A 263 9.48 -7.05 -4.78
C MET A 263 10.34 -5.92 -5.32
N ILE A 264 11.53 -6.26 -5.81
CA ILE A 264 12.44 -5.34 -6.50
C ILE A 264 12.74 -5.92 -7.86
N PHE A 265 12.37 -5.22 -8.92
CA PHE A 265 12.76 -5.49 -10.30
C PHE A 265 13.92 -4.56 -10.65
N PHE A 266 14.87 -5.05 -11.43
CA PHE A 266 16.07 -4.30 -11.77
C PHE A 266 16.62 -4.73 -13.14
N ARG A 267 17.28 -3.81 -13.83
CA ARG A 267 18.06 -4.16 -15.01
C ARG A 267 19.14 -5.19 -14.65
N LYS A 268 19.37 -6.16 -15.53
CA LYS A 268 20.16 -7.37 -15.21
C LYS A 268 21.58 -7.05 -14.72
N GLU A 269 22.19 -5.99 -15.21
CA GLU A 269 23.49 -5.50 -14.77
C GLU A 269 23.55 -5.08 -13.30
N LEU A 270 22.41 -4.76 -12.69
CA LEU A 270 22.30 -4.36 -11.28
C LEU A 270 22.09 -5.56 -10.33
N GLU A 271 21.96 -6.78 -10.86
CA GLU A 271 21.54 -7.96 -10.08
C GLU A 271 22.42 -8.24 -8.87
N SER A 272 23.73 -8.15 -9.02
CA SER A 272 24.67 -8.45 -7.93
C SER A 272 24.49 -7.49 -6.75
N GLY A 273 24.45 -6.18 -7.01
CA GLY A 273 24.25 -5.15 -5.98
C GLY A 273 22.89 -5.25 -5.32
N MET A 274 21.83 -5.45 -6.12
CA MET A 274 20.47 -5.57 -5.59
C MET A 274 20.30 -6.78 -4.68
N ASN A 275 20.75 -7.96 -5.11
CA ASN A 275 20.64 -9.17 -4.30
C ASN A 275 21.49 -9.09 -3.04
N PHE A 276 22.72 -8.57 -3.11
CA PHE A 276 23.58 -8.35 -1.95
C PHE A 276 22.96 -7.37 -0.96
N SER A 277 22.34 -6.31 -1.45
CA SER A 277 21.67 -5.32 -0.61
C SER A 277 20.47 -5.90 0.13
N VAL A 278 19.70 -6.82 -0.50
CA VAL A 278 18.62 -7.52 0.21
C VAL A 278 19.20 -8.44 1.27
N PHE A 279 20.06 -9.39 0.87
CA PHE A 279 20.73 -10.30 1.77
C PHE A 279 22.22 -10.42 1.38
N PRO A 280 23.14 -10.20 2.32
CA PRO A 280 22.97 -9.98 3.76
C PRO A 280 22.78 -8.50 4.18
N GLY A 281 22.62 -7.56 3.26
CA GLY A 281 22.71 -6.12 3.55
C GLY A 281 21.61 -5.60 4.49
N HIS A 282 20.35 -6.03 4.31
CA HIS A 282 19.22 -5.50 5.06
C HIS A 282 18.37 -6.58 5.76
N GLN A 283 18.40 -7.82 5.30
CA GLN A 283 17.57 -8.91 5.79
C GLN A 283 18.39 -10.17 6.08
N GLY A 284 17.81 -11.09 6.89
CA GLY A 284 18.22 -12.47 7.05
C GLY A 284 17.33 -13.42 6.24
N GLY A 285 16.85 -14.49 6.88
CA GLY A 285 16.01 -15.51 6.23
C GLY A 285 14.73 -14.95 5.63
N PRO A 286 14.43 -15.22 4.35
CA PRO A 286 13.20 -14.77 3.72
C PRO A 286 11.98 -15.51 4.28
N HIS A 287 10.81 -14.91 4.13
CA HIS A 287 9.55 -15.49 4.56
C HIS A 287 8.97 -16.37 3.45
N ASN A 288 9.28 -17.67 3.48
CA ASN A 288 8.95 -18.60 2.39
C ASN A 288 7.43 -18.76 2.17
N ASN A 289 6.62 -18.68 3.22
CA ASN A 289 5.16 -18.67 3.14
C ASN A 289 4.64 -17.44 2.38
N LYS A 290 5.27 -16.27 2.56
CA LYS A 290 4.93 -15.06 1.79
C LYS A 290 5.35 -15.17 0.33
N ILE A 291 6.52 -15.75 0.03
CA ILE A 291 6.98 -15.96 -1.36
C ILE A 291 6.03 -16.91 -2.10
N ALA A 292 5.59 -18.00 -1.46
CA ALA A 292 4.57 -18.87 -2.02
C ALA A 292 3.22 -18.16 -2.25
N ALA A 293 2.82 -17.33 -1.30
CA ALA A 293 1.61 -16.52 -1.41
C ALA A 293 1.70 -15.47 -2.54
N ILE A 294 2.86 -14.83 -2.73
CA ILE A 294 3.11 -13.94 -3.89
C ILE A 294 3.00 -14.75 -5.19
N ALA A 295 3.64 -15.92 -5.27
CA ALA A 295 3.59 -16.77 -6.46
C ALA A 295 2.16 -17.19 -6.81
N THR A 296 1.32 -17.46 -5.80
CA THR A 296 -0.10 -17.76 -5.96
C THR A 296 -0.85 -16.56 -6.48
N GLN A 297 -0.68 -15.39 -5.88
CA GLN A 297 -1.33 -14.17 -6.33
C GLN A 297 -0.92 -13.76 -7.75
N LEU A 298 0.36 -13.85 -8.10
CA LEU A 298 0.82 -13.51 -9.45
C LEU A 298 0.16 -14.40 -10.53
N ARG A 299 -0.19 -15.64 -10.19
CA ARG A 299 -0.99 -16.50 -11.08
C ARG A 299 -2.39 -15.95 -11.27
N GLU A 300 -3.04 -15.48 -10.20
CA GLU A 300 -4.37 -14.84 -10.27
C GLU A 300 -4.32 -13.55 -11.08
N VAL A 301 -3.29 -12.72 -10.89
CA VAL A 301 -3.11 -11.45 -11.62
C VAL A 301 -3.01 -11.63 -13.15
N MET A 302 -2.44 -12.74 -13.59
CA MET A 302 -2.31 -13.05 -15.03
C MET A 302 -3.61 -13.59 -15.67
N THR A 303 -4.73 -13.67 -14.93
CA THR A 303 -6.01 -14.14 -15.50
C THR A 303 -6.80 -12.99 -16.13
N PRO A 304 -7.69 -13.27 -17.12
CA PRO A 304 -8.58 -12.26 -17.68
C PRO A 304 -9.49 -11.62 -16.63
N GLU A 305 -9.93 -12.38 -15.65
CA GLU A 305 -10.83 -11.92 -14.56
C GLU A 305 -10.16 -10.82 -13.73
N PHE A 306 -8.87 -10.93 -13.48
CA PHE A 306 -8.13 -9.89 -12.74
C PHE A 306 -8.04 -8.61 -13.56
N LYS A 307 -7.90 -8.68 -14.87
CA LYS A 307 -7.94 -7.50 -15.75
C LYS A 307 -9.32 -6.82 -15.71
N VAL A 308 -10.41 -7.59 -15.73
CA VAL A 308 -11.76 -7.07 -15.55
C VAL A 308 -11.90 -6.36 -14.20
N TYR A 309 -11.43 -7.00 -13.12
CA TYR A 309 -11.42 -6.42 -11.79
C TYR A 309 -10.68 -5.07 -11.74
N ILE A 310 -9.48 -4.97 -12.30
CA ILE A 310 -8.71 -3.72 -12.30
C ILE A 310 -9.39 -2.60 -13.10
N ARG A 311 -10.02 -2.92 -14.23
CA ARG A 311 -10.85 -1.95 -14.97
C ARG A 311 -11.99 -1.44 -14.10
N GLN A 312 -12.68 -2.33 -13.40
CA GLN A 312 -13.76 -1.96 -12.50
C GLN A 312 -13.27 -1.08 -11.36
N VAL A 313 -12.07 -1.34 -10.79
CA VAL A 313 -11.45 -0.47 -9.80
C VAL A 313 -11.31 0.97 -10.30
N LYS A 314 -10.88 1.15 -11.56
CA LYS A 314 -10.75 2.48 -12.18
C LYS A 314 -12.10 3.15 -12.44
N GLU A 315 -13.06 2.41 -13.00
CA GLU A 315 -14.39 2.97 -13.28
C GLU A 315 -15.11 3.35 -11.98
N ASN A 316 -14.99 2.56 -10.94
CA ASN A 316 -15.49 2.88 -9.61
C ASN A 316 -14.84 4.15 -9.03
N ALA A 317 -13.53 4.34 -9.22
CA ALA A 317 -12.83 5.55 -8.77
C ALA A 317 -13.31 6.79 -9.54
N LYS A 318 -13.48 6.68 -10.85
CA LYS A 318 -14.03 7.76 -11.68
C LYS A 318 -15.46 8.11 -11.26
N GLN A 319 -16.31 7.09 -11.08
CA GLN A 319 -17.70 7.31 -10.65
C GLN A 319 -17.77 8.00 -9.30
N LEU A 320 -16.94 7.56 -8.35
CA LEU A 320 -16.86 8.19 -7.03
C LEU A 320 -16.42 9.66 -7.14
N ALA A 321 -15.42 9.96 -8.00
CA ALA A 321 -14.96 11.32 -8.27
C ALA A 321 -16.08 12.19 -8.85
N ILE A 322 -16.81 11.70 -9.85
CA ILE A 322 -17.96 12.39 -10.45
C ILE A 322 -19.03 12.67 -9.40
N SER A 323 -19.38 11.67 -8.59
CA SER A 323 -20.43 11.80 -7.57
C SER A 323 -20.05 12.81 -6.48
N LEU A 324 -18.81 12.81 -6.01
CA LEU A 324 -18.33 13.83 -5.05
C LEU A 324 -18.30 15.22 -5.65
N GLY A 325 -17.92 15.34 -6.94
CA GLY A 325 -18.01 16.60 -7.69
C GLY A 325 -19.44 17.14 -7.77
N HIS A 326 -20.43 16.28 -7.99
CA HIS A 326 -21.85 16.67 -7.98
C HIS A 326 -22.34 17.17 -6.60
N TYR A 327 -21.75 16.69 -5.50
CA TYR A 327 -21.99 17.24 -4.17
C TYR A 327 -21.24 18.56 -3.91
N GLY A 328 -20.42 19.04 -4.86
CA GLY A 328 -19.69 20.31 -4.77
C GLY A 328 -18.32 20.18 -4.10
N TYR A 329 -17.80 18.97 -3.93
CA TYR A 329 -16.46 18.78 -3.35
C TYR A 329 -15.37 19.00 -4.39
N THR A 330 -14.31 19.70 -3.98
CA THR A 330 -13.11 19.91 -4.81
C THR A 330 -12.20 18.68 -4.72
N LEU A 331 -11.79 18.15 -5.87
CA LEU A 331 -10.83 17.06 -5.96
C LEU A 331 -9.47 17.58 -6.41
N SER A 332 -8.38 17.08 -5.84
CA SER A 332 -7.04 17.33 -6.37
C SER A 332 -6.97 16.82 -7.80
N THR A 333 -6.41 17.63 -8.71
CA THR A 333 -6.33 17.35 -10.15
C THR A 333 -7.69 17.15 -10.88
N ASP A 334 -8.80 17.58 -10.28
CA ASP A 334 -10.16 17.45 -10.82
C ASP A 334 -10.59 16.03 -11.19
N GLY A 335 -10.04 15.00 -10.50
CA GLY A 335 -10.43 13.62 -10.72
C GLY A 335 -9.31 12.60 -10.52
N THR A 336 -9.38 11.48 -11.25
CA THR A 336 -8.40 10.39 -11.12
C THR A 336 -8.24 9.57 -12.41
N ASP A 337 -7.03 9.07 -12.65
CA ASP A 337 -6.69 8.10 -13.69
C ASP A 337 -6.50 6.68 -13.13
N ASN A 338 -6.49 6.52 -11.80
CA ASN A 338 -6.14 5.26 -11.15
C ASN A 338 -7.20 4.80 -10.11
N HIS A 339 -6.78 4.16 -9.03
CA HIS A 339 -7.63 3.53 -8.02
C HIS A 339 -7.96 4.41 -6.82
N LEU A 340 -7.47 5.64 -6.77
CA LEU A 340 -7.66 6.54 -5.64
C LEU A 340 -8.00 7.96 -6.11
N LEU A 341 -8.58 8.73 -5.19
CA LEU A 341 -8.80 10.16 -5.36
C LEU A 341 -8.49 10.90 -4.05
N LEU A 342 -8.22 12.20 -4.17
CA LEU A 342 -7.98 13.11 -3.06
C LEU A 342 -9.08 14.17 -3.04
N CYS A 343 -9.86 14.21 -1.96
CA CYS A 343 -10.86 15.25 -1.74
C CYS A 343 -10.24 16.38 -0.90
N ASN A 344 -10.20 17.59 -1.45
CA ASN A 344 -9.69 18.78 -0.79
C ASN A 344 -10.80 19.44 0.05
N LEU A 345 -10.65 19.45 1.35
CA LEU A 345 -11.61 20.01 2.30
C LEU A 345 -11.26 21.44 2.75
N ASN A 346 -10.13 22.00 2.29
CA ASN A 346 -9.70 23.35 2.65
C ASN A 346 -10.73 24.43 2.28
N PRO A 347 -11.43 24.36 1.11
CA PRO A 347 -12.50 25.31 0.82
C PRO A 347 -13.64 25.32 1.85
N LEU A 348 -13.89 24.17 2.48
CA LEU A 348 -14.91 24.01 3.53
C LEU A 348 -14.39 24.36 4.94
N LYS A 349 -13.11 24.73 5.07
CA LYS A 349 -12.46 25.10 6.34
C LYS A 349 -12.58 24.00 7.42
N ILE A 350 -12.58 22.73 7.02
CA ILE A 350 -12.54 21.56 7.90
C ILE A 350 -11.30 20.72 7.59
N THR A 351 -10.76 20.05 8.60
CA THR A 351 -9.58 19.19 8.43
C THR A 351 -9.97 17.74 8.09
N GLY A 352 -9.12 17.06 7.33
CA GLY A 352 -9.27 15.64 7.06
C GLY A 352 -9.37 14.77 8.32
N SER A 353 -8.68 15.17 9.41
CA SER A 353 -8.76 14.45 10.70
C SER A 353 -10.16 14.43 11.33
N LYS A 354 -10.96 15.49 11.12
CA LYS A 354 -12.34 15.55 11.64
C LYS A 354 -13.27 14.68 10.80
N VAL A 355 -13.13 14.74 9.49
CA VAL A 355 -13.94 13.90 8.58
C VAL A 355 -13.57 12.42 8.74
N GLU A 356 -12.26 12.08 8.81
CA GLU A 356 -11.78 10.73 9.11
C GLU A 356 -12.43 10.18 10.40
N MET A 357 -12.47 10.98 11.47
CA MET A 357 -13.08 10.58 12.75
C MET A 357 -14.58 10.29 12.63
N VAL A 358 -15.34 11.10 11.91
CA VAL A 358 -16.78 10.86 11.69
C VAL A 358 -16.98 9.60 10.87
N CYS A 359 -16.22 9.43 9.79
CA CYS A 359 -16.28 8.24 8.93
C CYS A 359 -15.95 6.96 9.71
N ASP A 360 -14.90 6.98 10.55
CA ASP A 360 -14.49 5.83 11.36
C ASP A 360 -15.59 5.38 12.34
N ILE A 361 -16.26 6.34 13.00
CA ILE A 361 -17.39 6.04 13.93
C ILE A 361 -18.53 5.34 13.21
N VAL A 362 -18.77 5.63 11.95
CA VAL A 362 -19.88 5.05 11.16
C VAL A 362 -19.45 3.88 10.28
N HIS A 363 -18.28 3.30 10.52
CA HIS A 363 -17.70 2.16 9.81
C HIS A 363 -17.38 2.45 8.33
N ILE A 364 -16.94 3.67 8.03
CA ILE A 364 -16.33 4.03 6.75
C ILE A 364 -14.86 4.28 6.99
N THR A 365 -14.00 3.38 6.55
CA THR A 365 -12.57 3.44 6.78
C THR A 365 -11.88 4.13 5.62
N LEU A 366 -11.45 5.37 5.80
CA LEU A 366 -10.63 6.16 4.86
C LEU A 366 -9.52 6.85 5.63
N ASN A 367 -8.63 7.59 4.96
CA ASN A 367 -7.60 8.30 5.72
C ASN A 367 -7.53 9.79 5.36
N LYS A 368 -7.20 10.60 6.39
CA LYS A 368 -6.76 11.98 6.17
C LYS A 368 -5.50 12.00 5.31
N ASN A 369 -5.40 13.00 4.46
CA ASN A 369 -4.27 13.17 3.56
C ASN A 369 -3.98 14.64 3.32
N SER A 370 -2.70 14.99 3.19
CA SER A 370 -2.32 16.34 2.78
C SER A 370 -2.77 16.61 1.35
N VAL A 371 -3.12 17.86 1.09
CA VAL A 371 -3.42 18.40 -0.24
C VAL A 371 -2.56 19.65 -0.47
N TYR A 372 -2.48 20.11 -1.71
CA TYR A 372 -1.72 21.31 -2.03
C TYR A 372 -2.14 22.50 -1.13
N GLY A 373 -1.18 23.25 -0.63
CA GLY A 373 -1.40 24.39 0.26
C GLY A 373 -1.41 24.04 1.76
N ASP A 374 -1.38 22.77 2.14
CA ASP A 374 -1.27 22.38 3.54
C ASP A 374 0.10 22.74 4.12
N THR A 375 0.08 23.40 5.27
CA THR A 375 1.31 23.82 5.98
C THR A 375 1.82 22.79 6.96
N SER A 376 1.02 21.78 7.31
CA SER A 376 1.35 20.75 8.30
C SER A 376 0.74 19.38 7.97
N ALA A 377 1.58 18.36 7.88
CA ALA A 377 1.13 16.98 7.74
C ALA A 377 0.36 16.44 8.98
N LEU A 378 0.40 17.13 10.12
CA LEU A 378 -0.34 16.75 11.32
C LEU A 378 -1.80 17.21 11.29
N SER A 379 -2.13 18.20 10.47
CA SER A 379 -3.49 18.74 10.30
C SER A 379 -3.81 18.82 8.80
N PRO A 380 -3.88 17.67 8.10
CA PRO A 380 -4.08 17.65 6.66
C PRO A 380 -5.46 18.15 6.29
N GLY A 381 -5.54 18.91 5.19
CA GLY A 381 -6.74 19.53 4.66
C GLY A 381 -7.57 18.65 3.73
N GLY A 382 -7.24 17.40 3.57
CA GLY A 382 -7.97 16.50 2.69
C GLY A 382 -8.14 15.09 3.24
N ILE A 383 -8.86 14.28 2.47
CA ILE A 383 -9.01 12.83 2.66
C ILE A 383 -8.63 12.10 1.38
N ARG A 384 -8.00 10.93 1.52
CA ARG A 384 -7.72 9.99 0.43
C ARG A 384 -8.71 8.86 0.47
N ILE A 385 -9.24 8.50 -0.69
CA ILE A 385 -10.27 7.49 -0.86
C ILE A 385 -9.84 6.56 -1.99
N GLY A 386 -9.93 5.25 -1.78
CA GLY A 386 -9.57 4.24 -2.78
C GLY A 386 -10.69 3.23 -2.99
N THR A 387 -10.70 2.57 -4.12
CA THR A 387 -11.77 1.66 -4.53
C THR A 387 -11.41 0.17 -4.57
N PRO A 388 -10.14 -0.28 -4.44
CA PRO A 388 -9.78 -1.69 -4.66
C PRO A 388 -10.50 -2.67 -3.74
N ALA A 389 -10.58 -2.38 -2.44
CA ALA A 389 -11.17 -3.30 -1.46
C ALA A 389 -12.66 -3.53 -1.72
N LEU A 390 -13.43 -2.47 -1.91
CA LEU A 390 -14.87 -2.59 -2.18
C LEU A 390 -15.15 -3.20 -3.57
N THR A 391 -14.32 -2.92 -4.57
CA THR A 391 -14.43 -3.58 -5.88
C THR A 391 -14.16 -5.09 -5.75
N THR A 392 -13.25 -5.52 -4.89
CA THR A 392 -13.04 -6.97 -4.61
C THR A 392 -14.30 -7.61 -4.02
N ARG A 393 -15.11 -6.87 -3.26
CA ARG A 393 -16.40 -7.30 -2.75
C ARG A 393 -17.54 -7.25 -3.78
N GLY A 394 -17.27 -6.79 -5.00
CA GLY A 394 -18.24 -6.78 -6.09
C GLY A 394 -19.03 -5.48 -6.23
N LEU A 395 -18.67 -4.39 -5.53
CA LEU A 395 -19.31 -3.10 -5.74
C LEU A 395 -18.98 -2.54 -7.14
N MET A 396 -20.00 -1.98 -7.77
CA MET A 396 -19.96 -1.39 -9.11
C MET A 396 -20.23 0.12 -9.03
N GLU A 397 -20.29 0.79 -10.18
CA GLU A 397 -20.43 2.25 -10.28
C GLU A 397 -21.64 2.79 -9.52
N ASP A 398 -22.80 2.14 -9.65
CA ASP A 398 -24.03 2.56 -8.96
C ASP A 398 -23.90 2.46 -7.43
N ASP A 399 -23.18 1.44 -6.95
CA ASP A 399 -22.88 1.29 -5.53
C ASP A 399 -21.96 2.41 -5.04
N PHE A 400 -21.00 2.85 -5.86
CA PHE A 400 -20.12 3.96 -5.53
C PHE A 400 -20.83 5.33 -5.53
N GLN A 401 -21.96 5.49 -6.21
CA GLN A 401 -22.83 6.64 -6.00
C GLN A 401 -23.43 6.66 -4.58
N ILE A 402 -23.80 5.48 -4.07
CA ILE A 402 -24.31 5.33 -2.69
C ILE A 402 -23.17 5.58 -1.67
N VAL A 403 -21.98 5.06 -1.95
CA VAL A 403 -20.79 5.33 -1.12
C VAL A 403 -20.49 6.83 -1.07
N ALA A 404 -20.56 7.54 -2.21
CA ALA A 404 -20.40 9.00 -2.23
C ALA A 404 -21.43 9.72 -1.38
N LYS A 405 -22.69 9.27 -1.37
CA LYS A 405 -23.75 9.81 -0.51
C LYS A 405 -23.45 9.61 0.98
N PHE A 406 -22.90 8.47 1.37
CA PHE A 406 -22.48 8.25 2.75
C PHE A 406 -21.33 9.18 3.15
N ILE A 407 -20.35 9.37 2.27
CA ILE A 407 -19.24 10.31 2.50
C ILE A 407 -19.76 11.75 2.62
N ASP A 408 -20.69 12.18 1.75
CA ASP A 408 -21.35 13.49 1.83
C ASP A 408 -22.04 13.68 3.19
N ARG A 409 -22.83 12.69 3.66
CA ARG A 409 -23.46 12.74 4.97
C ARG A 409 -22.44 12.90 6.10
N CYS A 410 -21.32 12.19 6.04
CA CYS A 410 -20.26 12.31 7.03
C CYS A 410 -19.57 13.68 7.02
N ILE A 411 -19.31 14.26 5.84
CA ILE A 411 -18.70 15.57 5.72
C ILE A 411 -19.66 16.66 6.24
N ARG A 412 -20.94 16.60 5.88
CA ARG A 412 -21.97 17.54 6.38
C ARG A 412 -22.12 17.48 7.90
N LEU A 413 -22.19 16.26 8.45
CA LEU A 413 -22.26 16.06 9.90
C LEU A 413 -21.00 16.60 10.60
N ALA A 414 -19.82 16.39 9.99
CA ALA A 414 -18.57 16.92 10.52
C ALA A 414 -18.53 18.46 10.51
N LEU A 415 -19.06 19.10 9.47
CA LEU A 415 -19.21 20.57 9.41
C LEU A 415 -20.13 21.08 10.50
N GLU A 416 -21.32 20.47 10.64
CA GLU A 416 -22.29 20.85 11.67
C GLU A 416 -21.73 20.65 13.09
N ALA A 417 -21.04 19.54 13.33
CA ALA A 417 -20.41 19.29 14.62
C ALA A 417 -19.29 20.30 14.90
N GLN A 418 -18.53 20.72 13.89
CA GLN A 418 -17.51 21.76 14.04
C GLN A 418 -18.11 23.13 14.40
N GLU A 419 -19.23 23.50 13.81
CA GLU A 419 -19.94 24.74 14.10
C GLU A 419 -20.52 24.75 15.53
N ASN A 420 -20.97 23.61 16.01
CA ASN A 420 -21.49 23.44 17.37
C ASN A 420 -20.41 23.20 18.43
N SER A 421 -19.14 23.10 18.03
CA SER A 421 -18.03 22.89 18.97
C SER A 421 -17.59 24.20 19.64
N PRO A 422 -17.24 24.18 20.93
CA PRO A 422 -16.73 25.36 21.64
C PRO A 422 -15.48 25.98 21.01
N SER A 423 -14.69 25.18 20.33
CA SER A 423 -13.53 25.64 19.56
C SER A 423 -13.27 24.73 18.36
N ARG A 424 -12.38 25.16 17.44
CA ARG A 424 -11.96 24.34 16.30
C ARG A 424 -10.98 23.21 16.66
N LYS A 425 -10.62 23.04 17.95
CA LYS A 425 -9.71 21.99 18.39
C LYS A 425 -10.34 20.59 18.24
N LEU A 426 -9.55 19.62 17.84
CA LEU A 426 -10.03 18.24 17.66
C LEU A 426 -10.60 17.62 18.95
N LYS A 427 -10.08 18.01 20.12
CA LYS A 427 -10.59 17.56 21.44
C LYS A 427 -12.05 18.01 21.63
N ASP A 428 -12.35 19.27 21.39
CA ASP A 428 -13.70 19.83 21.58
C ASP A 428 -14.66 19.26 20.55
N PHE A 429 -14.22 19.12 19.30
CA PHE A 429 -14.96 18.43 18.25
C PHE A 429 -15.36 17.00 18.66
N LYS A 430 -14.42 16.20 19.22
CA LYS A 430 -14.69 14.86 19.70
C LYS A 430 -15.74 14.85 20.82
N MET A 431 -15.71 15.82 21.72
CA MET A 431 -16.72 15.95 22.78
C MET A 431 -18.10 16.29 22.21
N THR A 432 -18.16 17.15 21.19
CA THR A 432 -19.41 17.51 20.51
C THR A 432 -20.04 16.30 19.84
N LEU A 433 -19.28 15.44 19.18
CA LEU A 433 -19.80 14.20 18.58
C LEU A 433 -20.39 13.21 19.59
N GLN A 434 -20.04 13.31 20.88
CA GLN A 434 -20.59 12.48 21.96
C GLN A 434 -21.90 13.01 22.54
N THR A 435 -22.36 14.21 22.15
CA THR A 435 -23.67 14.72 22.60
C THR A 435 -24.79 13.92 21.99
N GLU A 436 -25.96 13.88 22.68
CA GLU A 436 -27.09 13.05 22.30
C GLU A 436 -27.54 13.26 20.85
N LYS A 437 -27.55 14.53 20.38
CA LYS A 437 -27.89 14.89 19.01
C LYS A 437 -27.00 14.18 18.00
N PHE A 438 -25.70 14.40 18.08
CA PHE A 438 -24.74 13.85 17.12
C PHE A 438 -24.59 12.32 17.25
N ALA A 439 -24.66 11.78 18.46
CA ALA A 439 -24.64 10.33 18.68
C ALA A 439 -25.80 9.62 17.96
N LYS A 440 -27.02 10.17 18.02
CA LYS A 440 -28.18 9.62 17.29
C LYS A 440 -28.00 9.64 15.77
N GLU A 441 -27.44 10.74 15.23
CA GLU A 441 -27.18 10.85 13.79
C GLU A 441 -26.06 9.91 13.32
N LEU A 442 -24.97 9.81 14.08
CA LEU A 442 -23.90 8.83 13.83
C LEU A 442 -24.43 7.40 13.84
N ASP A 443 -25.26 7.04 14.82
CA ASP A 443 -25.87 5.71 14.89
C ASP A 443 -26.81 5.42 13.72
N ALA A 444 -27.54 6.42 13.23
CA ALA A 444 -28.38 6.28 12.03
C ALA A 444 -27.52 6.02 10.77
N ILE A 445 -26.45 6.82 10.56
CA ILE A 445 -25.55 6.63 9.41
C ILE A 445 -24.86 5.25 9.50
N ARG A 446 -24.39 4.88 10.69
CA ARG A 446 -23.73 3.58 10.91
C ARG A 446 -24.63 2.40 10.58
N ARG A 447 -25.92 2.44 10.98
CA ARG A 447 -26.89 1.40 10.61
C ARG A 447 -27.08 1.29 9.11
N ASP A 448 -27.24 2.44 8.42
CA ASP A 448 -27.40 2.47 6.97
C ASP A 448 -26.15 1.90 6.25
N VAL A 449 -24.95 2.27 6.72
CA VAL A 449 -23.67 1.76 6.19
C VAL A 449 -23.56 0.24 6.39
N ASN A 450 -23.83 -0.25 7.60
CA ASN A 450 -23.75 -1.69 7.90
C ASN A 450 -24.77 -2.50 7.10
N GLU A 451 -26.00 -1.99 6.95
CA GLU A 451 -27.02 -2.63 6.12
C GLU A 451 -26.59 -2.68 4.65
N PHE A 452 -26.04 -1.58 4.13
CA PHE A 452 -25.55 -1.53 2.76
C PHE A 452 -24.36 -2.46 2.55
N ALA A 453 -23.33 -2.39 3.39
CA ALA A 453 -22.11 -3.17 3.28
C ALA A 453 -22.37 -4.68 3.37
N SER A 454 -23.32 -5.10 4.22
CA SER A 454 -23.67 -6.52 4.44
C SER A 454 -24.33 -7.20 3.22
N LYS A 455 -24.76 -6.45 2.22
CA LYS A 455 -25.33 -7.01 0.97
C LYS A 455 -24.26 -7.63 0.05
N PHE A 456 -23.00 -7.27 0.25
CA PHE A 456 -21.89 -7.70 -0.59
C PHE A 456 -21.11 -8.86 0.03
N PRO A 457 -20.57 -9.79 -0.79
CA PRO A 457 -19.81 -10.94 -0.28
C PRO A 457 -18.54 -10.49 0.46
N PHE A 458 -18.09 -11.38 1.36
CA PHE A 458 -16.87 -11.18 2.12
C PHE A 458 -16.09 -12.51 2.25
#